data_4ccfb92f984623fe55822945fcdfabab
#
_entry.id   4ccfb92f984623fe55822945fcdfabab
#
_cell.length_a   1.000
_cell.length_b   1.000
_cell.length_c   1.000
_cell.angle_alpha   90.00
_cell.angle_beta   90.00
_cell.angle_gamma   90.00
#
_symmetry.space_group_name_H-M   'P 1'
#
loop_
_entity.id
_entity.type
_entity.pdbx_description
1 polymer ?
#
loop_
_entity_poly.entity_id
_entity_poly.type
_entity_poly.pdbx_seq_one_letter_code
_entity_poly.pdbx_strand_id
1 'polypeptide(L)'
;MSLPGSADDEPVRILHTIYDDMDNPWCGGGGAQRAMEINRRLADRHQIKMLVGNYPGAPAKETKNGVQISRIGSALNYPASRLSYSVLASRALLSESFDLWVYNFSAFSPVLAGARNRNRCILEFFHVLAGHALKKRPLVGLPAILIELYTLGSYSRLIGISPSVLNQIRKRVSGKDLNLVYTGVSQSSFDVAGPTKDYILYFGRLDTYTKGLDLLLKAFSRIGTTHPKVRLILAGRGTEKRIGELQTLSSELGIQDRVEILGPVSEQEKQMLFGGALFKCMPSRYEGWGIAAIETGAAGKAVIGTRIPGLVDAIRHEQTGLLIDPESVA
;
A
#
# COMPACT_ATOMS: atom_id res chain seq x y z
N MET A 1 -19.37 20.80 -16.56
CA MET A 1 -20.20 19.64 -16.88
C MET A 1 -20.57 19.01 -15.55
N SER A 2 -21.73 19.40 -14.99
CA SER A 2 -22.24 18.89 -13.70
C SER A 2 -22.71 17.45 -13.89
N LEU A 3 -22.20 16.55 -13.07
CA LEU A 3 -22.71 15.19 -12.96
C LEU A 3 -24.16 15.24 -12.48
N PRO A 4 -25.09 14.49 -13.07
CA PRO A 4 -26.44 14.40 -12.57
C PRO A 4 -26.42 13.64 -11.22
N GLY A 5 -26.59 14.37 -10.14
CA GLY A 5 -26.96 13.80 -8.86
C GLY A 5 -28.46 13.50 -8.92
N SER A 6 -28.85 12.27 -9.24
CA SER A 6 -30.21 11.84 -9.01
C SER A 6 -30.40 11.60 -7.51
N ALA A 7 -31.38 12.29 -6.93
CA ALA A 7 -31.72 12.24 -5.51
C ALA A 7 -32.39 10.91 -5.06
N ASP A 8 -32.37 9.87 -5.90
CA ASP A 8 -33.17 8.65 -5.75
C ASP A 8 -32.36 7.35 -5.75
N ASP A 9 -31.05 7.36 -5.45
CA ASP A 9 -30.30 6.12 -5.32
C ASP A 9 -30.57 5.47 -3.95
N GLU A 10 -31.32 4.38 -3.94
CA GLU A 10 -31.55 3.56 -2.75
C GLU A 10 -30.20 3.15 -2.11
N PRO A 11 -30.13 3.08 -0.75
CA PRO A 11 -28.91 2.67 -0.06
C PRO A 11 -28.49 1.26 -0.49
N VAL A 12 -27.29 1.15 -1.05
CA VAL A 12 -26.71 -0.13 -1.47
C VAL A 12 -25.92 -0.75 -0.32
N ARG A 13 -26.06 -2.06 -0.11
CA ARG A 13 -25.27 -2.83 0.85
C ARG A 13 -23.99 -3.28 0.17
N ILE A 14 -22.86 -2.70 0.59
CA ILE A 14 -21.53 -3.00 0.06
C ILE A 14 -20.76 -3.87 1.03
N LEU A 15 -20.37 -5.06 0.57
CA LEU A 15 -19.43 -5.92 1.27
C LEU A 15 -18.03 -5.67 0.68
N HIS A 16 -17.08 -5.26 1.52
CA HIS A 16 -15.71 -5.03 1.11
C HIS A 16 -14.78 -6.06 1.76
N THR A 17 -14.13 -6.89 0.98
CA THR A 17 -13.15 -7.86 1.48
C THR A 17 -11.74 -7.40 1.17
N ILE A 18 -10.95 -7.16 2.20
CA ILE A 18 -9.55 -6.81 2.17
C ILE A 18 -8.85 -7.43 3.38
N TYR A 19 -7.70 -8.11 3.18
CA TYR A 19 -6.98 -8.66 4.31
C TYR A 19 -6.38 -7.58 5.21
N ASP A 20 -5.90 -6.49 4.62
CA ASP A 20 -5.22 -5.41 5.32
C ASP A 20 -6.22 -4.61 6.20
N ASP A 21 -5.79 -4.26 7.40
CA ASP A 21 -6.50 -3.39 8.34
C ASP A 21 -5.55 -2.30 8.83
N MET A 22 -6.02 -1.06 8.99
CA MET A 22 -5.20 0.08 9.40
C MET A 22 -4.49 -0.15 10.73
N ASP A 23 -5.17 -0.83 11.66
CA ASP A 23 -4.67 -1.07 13.01
C ASP A 23 -3.89 -2.40 13.12
N ASN A 24 -3.84 -3.21 12.04
CA ASN A 24 -3.15 -4.51 12.04
C ASN A 24 -1.62 -4.31 12.04
N PRO A 25 -0.91 -4.77 13.09
CA PRO A 25 0.53 -4.60 13.20
C PRO A 25 1.30 -5.38 12.12
N TRP A 26 0.70 -6.42 11.56
CA TRP A 26 1.33 -7.25 10.52
C TRP A 26 1.14 -6.69 9.12
N CYS A 27 0.00 -6.02 8.86
CA CYS A 27 -0.40 -5.63 7.52
C CYS A 27 -1.38 -4.45 7.56
N GLY A 28 -0.87 -3.30 7.94
CA GLY A 28 -1.56 -2.00 7.85
C GLY A 28 -0.73 -1.06 6.98
N GLY A 29 -1.29 -0.54 5.92
CA GLY A 29 -0.56 0.33 5.01
C GLY A 29 -1.48 1.09 4.07
N GLY A 30 -0.92 1.64 2.99
CA GLY A 30 -1.65 2.48 2.03
C GLY A 30 -2.90 1.82 1.45
N GLY A 31 -2.92 0.49 1.28
CA GLY A 31 -4.11 -0.24 0.82
C GLY A 31 -5.25 -0.20 1.83
N ALA A 32 -4.96 -0.48 3.10
CA ALA A 32 -5.95 -0.39 4.17
C ALA A 32 -6.47 1.05 4.34
N GLN A 33 -5.56 2.03 4.31
CA GLN A 33 -5.92 3.45 4.39
C GLN A 33 -6.83 3.86 3.23
N ARG A 34 -6.47 3.50 1.99
CA ARG A 34 -7.31 3.77 0.81
C ARG A 34 -8.70 3.15 0.94
N ALA A 35 -8.78 1.87 1.33
CA ALA A 35 -10.06 1.19 1.49
C ALA A 35 -10.93 1.88 2.55
N MET A 36 -10.36 2.25 3.71
CA MET A 36 -11.09 2.96 4.75
C MET A 36 -11.53 4.35 4.28
N GLU A 37 -10.65 5.11 3.61
CA GLU A 37 -10.96 6.45 3.12
C GLU A 37 -12.09 6.48 2.08
N ILE A 38 -12.15 5.49 1.21
CA ILE A 38 -13.26 5.34 0.25
C ILE A 38 -14.54 4.93 0.98
N ASN A 39 -14.46 3.90 1.81
CA ASN A 39 -15.62 3.35 2.50
C ASN A 39 -16.30 4.34 3.44
N ARG A 40 -15.52 5.16 4.19
CA ARG A 40 -16.10 6.17 5.08
C ARG A 40 -16.87 7.26 4.33
N ARG A 41 -16.46 7.61 3.09
CA ARG A 41 -17.19 8.56 2.25
C ARG A 41 -18.44 7.94 1.62
N LEU A 42 -18.40 6.64 1.33
CA LEU A 42 -19.55 5.90 0.84
C LEU A 42 -20.57 5.60 1.95
N ALA A 43 -20.13 5.53 3.21
CA ALA A 43 -20.98 5.25 4.36
C ALA A 43 -22.02 6.34 4.65
N ASP A 44 -21.84 7.55 4.10
CA ASP A 44 -22.85 8.63 4.16
C ASP A 44 -24.12 8.30 3.36
N ARG A 45 -24.05 7.40 2.37
CA ARG A 45 -25.15 7.04 1.47
C ARG A 45 -25.46 5.54 1.43
N HIS A 46 -24.50 4.69 1.80
CA HIS A 46 -24.58 3.26 1.63
C HIS A 46 -24.26 2.52 2.93
N GLN A 47 -24.73 1.28 3.05
CA GLN A 47 -24.37 0.41 4.16
C GLN A 47 -23.07 -0.33 3.85
N ILE A 48 -22.00 -0.05 4.59
CA ILE A 48 -20.67 -0.61 4.31
C ILE A 48 -20.27 -1.60 5.39
N LYS A 49 -19.95 -2.82 4.97
CA LYS A 49 -19.34 -3.84 5.82
C LYS A 49 -17.97 -4.24 5.25
N MET A 50 -16.92 -4.09 6.05
CA MET A 50 -15.59 -4.56 5.72
C MET A 50 -15.29 -5.88 6.43
N LEU A 51 -14.77 -6.87 5.70
CA LEU A 51 -14.16 -8.07 6.26
C LEU A 51 -12.65 -7.95 6.14
N VAL A 52 -11.96 -7.91 7.28
CA VAL A 52 -10.50 -7.71 7.36
C VAL A 52 -9.84 -8.84 8.14
N GLY A 53 -8.51 -8.98 8.00
CA GLY A 53 -7.74 -9.99 8.72
C GLY A 53 -7.65 -9.71 10.21
N ASN A 54 -7.78 -10.75 11.03
CA ASN A 54 -7.68 -10.63 12.50
C ASN A 54 -6.21 -10.64 12.96
N TYR A 55 -5.96 -10.04 14.14
CA TYR A 55 -4.65 -9.93 14.78
C TYR A 55 -4.78 -9.92 16.31
N PRO A 56 -3.70 -10.15 17.09
CA PRO A 56 -3.77 -10.19 18.56
C PRO A 56 -4.30 -8.89 19.16
N GLY A 57 -5.23 -9.01 20.10
CA GLY A 57 -5.83 -7.87 20.82
C GLY A 57 -6.86 -7.06 20.04
N ALA A 58 -7.18 -7.46 18.80
CA ALA A 58 -8.17 -6.75 17.99
C ALA A 58 -9.62 -7.05 18.43
N PRO A 59 -10.52 -6.05 18.48
CA PRO A 59 -11.94 -6.30 18.62
C PRO A 59 -12.47 -7.04 17.39
N ALA A 60 -13.25 -8.10 17.59
CA ALA A 60 -13.79 -8.89 16.49
C ALA A 60 -14.74 -8.09 15.57
N LYS A 61 -15.45 -7.12 16.13
CA LYS A 61 -16.35 -6.21 15.40
C LYS A 61 -16.25 -4.81 16.00
N GLU A 62 -16.28 -3.82 15.14
CA GLU A 62 -16.40 -2.41 15.52
C GLU A 62 -17.09 -1.61 14.41
N THR A 63 -17.56 -0.41 14.73
CA THR A 63 -18.01 0.57 13.73
C THR A 63 -17.12 1.79 13.83
N LYS A 64 -16.48 2.17 12.74
CA LYS A 64 -15.57 3.31 12.67
C LYS A 64 -15.95 4.18 11.47
N ASN A 65 -16.29 5.44 11.71
CA ASN A 65 -16.71 6.39 10.67
C ASN A 65 -17.86 5.86 9.78
N GLY A 66 -18.90 5.27 10.37
CA GLY A 66 -20.03 4.70 9.63
C GLY A 66 -19.79 3.33 8.98
N VAL A 67 -18.56 2.83 8.98
CA VAL A 67 -18.17 1.56 8.37
C VAL A 67 -18.17 0.45 9.43
N GLN A 68 -18.93 -0.63 9.18
CA GLN A 68 -18.90 -1.82 10.01
C GLN A 68 -17.67 -2.67 9.66
N ILE A 69 -16.78 -2.88 10.61
CA ILE A 69 -15.56 -3.67 10.44
C ILE A 69 -15.75 -5.00 11.18
N SER A 70 -15.51 -6.10 10.50
CA SER A 70 -15.48 -7.44 11.07
C SER A 70 -14.11 -8.07 10.83
N ARG A 71 -13.38 -8.35 11.90
CA ARG A 71 -12.08 -9.01 11.87
C ARG A 71 -12.27 -10.51 11.94
N ILE A 72 -11.83 -11.22 10.91
CA ILE A 72 -12.04 -12.66 10.77
C ILE A 72 -10.69 -13.37 10.58
N GLY A 73 -10.66 -14.61 11.03
CA GLY A 73 -9.46 -15.45 10.99
C GLY A 73 -8.76 -15.57 12.34
N SER A 74 -7.65 -16.28 12.33
CA SER A 74 -6.84 -16.54 13.51
C SER A 74 -6.05 -15.28 13.91
N ALA A 75 -5.92 -15.03 15.21
CA ALA A 75 -5.03 -14.01 15.74
C ALA A 75 -3.67 -14.58 16.21
N LEU A 76 -3.38 -15.86 15.97
CA LEU A 76 -2.20 -16.54 16.51
C LEU A 76 -0.89 -16.01 15.90
N ASN A 77 -0.82 -15.96 14.56
CA ASN A 77 0.32 -15.44 13.81
C ASN A 77 -0.09 -15.04 12.40
N TYR A 78 0.79 -14.32 11.71
CA TYR A 78 0.51 -13.78 10.38
C TYR A 78 0.13 -14.82 9.31
N PRO A 79 0.84 -15.97 9.14
CA PRO A 79 0.45 -17.01 8.19
C PRO A 79 -0.91 -17.65 8.51
N ALA A 80 -1.17 -17.99 9.77
CA ALA A 80 -2.44 -18.58 10.20
C ALA A 80 -3.61 -17.60 10.01
N SER A 81 -3.41 -16.32 10.31
CA SER A 81 -4.39 -15.27 10.08
C SER A 81 -4.77 -15.18 8.59
N ARG A 82 -3.81 -15.16 7.68
CA ARG A 82 -4.07 -15.08 6.24
C ARG A 82 -4.81 -16.29 5.70
N LEU A 83 -4.39 -17.48 6.08
CA LEU A 83 -5.03 -18.71 5.62
C LEU A 83 -6.48 -18.82 6.12
N SER A 84 -6.70 -18.61 7.42
CA SER A 84 -8.04 -18.65 8.00
C SER A 84 -8.94 -17.53 7.50
N TYR A 85 -8.40 -16.32 7.27
CA TYR A 85 -9.13 -15.23 6.62
C TYR A 85 -9.63 -15.66 5.23
N SER A 86 -8.77 -16.24 4.40
CA SER A 86 -9.14 -16.70 3.05
C SER A 86 -10.36 -17.64 3.08
N VAL A 87 -10.34 -18.61 3.99
CA VAL A 87 -11.44 -19.57 4.15
C VAL A 87 -12.72 -18.90 4.67
N LEU A 88 -12.59 -18.08 5.73
CA LEU A 88 -13.75 -17.47 6.37
C LEU A 88 -14.38 -16.36 5.52
N ALA A 89 -13.57 -15.55 4.81
CA ALA A 89 -14.07 -14.56 3.88
C ALA A 89 -14.81 -15.22 2.70
N SER A 90 -14.29 -16.34 2.17
CA SER A 90 -14.96 -17.10 1.12
C SER A 90 -16.31 -17.68 1.60
N ARG A 91 -16.40 -18.17 2.84
CA ARG A 91 -17.64 -18.62 3.45
C ARG A 91 -18.62 -17.49 3.71
N ALA A 92 -18.14 -16.33 4.16
CA ALA A 92 -18.97 -15.15 4.41
C ALA A 92 -19.72 -14.69 3.16
N LEU A 93 -19.16 -14.85 1.96
CA LEU A 93 -19.87 -14.56 0.70
C LEU A 93 -21.13 -15.41 0.47
N LEU A 94 -21.29 -16.53 1.18
CA LEU A 94 -22.46 -17.40 1.08
C LEU A 94 -23.55 -17.00 2.08
N SER A 95 -23.19 -16.39 3.20
CA SER A 95 -24.11 -16.06 4.32
C SER A 95 -24.40 -14.57 4.46
N GLU A 96 -23.51 -13.69 4.00
CA GLU A 96 -23.71 -12.25 4.09
C GLU A 96 -24.65 -11.74 2.99
N SER A 97 -25.49 -10.79 3.37
CA SER A 97 -26.40 -10.14 2.44
C SER A 97 -25.75 -8.85 1.92
N PHE A 98 -25.53 -8.77 0.62
CA PHE A 98 -24.95 -7.60 -0.06
C PHE A 98 -25.48 -7.49 -1.49
N ASP A 99 -25.44 -6.26 -2.01
CA ASP A 99 -25.83 -5.93 -3.37
C ASP A 99 -24.59 -5.78 -4.26
N LEU A 100 -23.51 -5.24 -3.72
CA LEU A 100 -22.22 -5.10 -4.36
C LEU A 100 -21.09 -5.68 -3.49
N TRP A 101 -20.16 -6.37 -4.12
CA TRP A 101 -18.94 -6.86 -3.47
C TRP A 101 -17.72 -6.13 -4.04
N VAL A 102 -16.94 -5.48 -3.17
CA VAL A 102 -15.61 -4.93 -3.51
C VAL A 102 -14.57 -5.90 -2.97
N TYR A 103 -13.68 -6.37 -3.83
CA TYR A 103 -12.64 -7.32 -3.47
C TYR A 103 -11.25 -6.77 -3.76
N ASN A 104 -10.50 -6.42 -2.72
CA ASN A 104 -9.08 -6.14 -2.86
C ASN A 104 -8.30 -7.45 -2.94
N PHE A 105 -7.76 -7.72 -4.12
CA PHE A 105 -7.08 -8.97 -4.38
C PHE A 105 -5.79 -9.10 -3.57
N SER A 106 -5.61 -10.28 -2.98
CA SER A 106 -4.34 -10.72 -2.41
C SER A 106 -4.12 -12.19 -2.72
N ALA A 107 -3.06 -12.51 -3.45
CA ALA A 107 -2.73 -13.89 -3.80
C ALA A 107 -2.38 -14.77 -2.59
N PHE A 108 -1.96 -14.16 -1.48
CA PHE A 108 -1.61 -14.87 -0.25
C PHE A 108 -2.80 -15.02 0.73
N SER A 109 -3.94 -14.45 0.41
CA SER A 109 -5.20 -14.61 1.14
C SER A 109 -6.37 -14.45 0.15
N PRO A 110 -6.47 -15.32 -0.87
CA PRO A 110 -7.49 -15.23 -1.90
C PRO A 110 -8.87 -15.48 -1.32
N VAL A 111 -9.88 -14.76 -1.83
CA VAL A 111 -11.28 -15.00 -1.50
C VAL A 111 -11.94 -15.67 -2.71
N LEU A 112 -12.37 -16.92 -2.52
CA LEU A 112 -12.98 -17.72 -3.57
C LEU A 112 -14.49 -17.51 -3.59
N ALA A 113 -15.05 -17.31 -4.78
CA ALA A 113 -16.46 -17.03 -4.97
C ALA A 113 -17.07 -17.80 -6.14
N GLY A 114 -18.33 -18.22 -6.00
CA GLY A 114 -19.13 -18.74 -7.10
C GLY A 114 -19.54 -17.66 -8.11
N ALA A 115 -20.00 -18.06 -9.30
CA ALA A 115 -20.34 -17.16 -10.41
C ALA A 115 -21.32 -16.05 -10.01
N ARG A 116 -22.35 -16.36 -9.20
CA ARG A 116 -23.34 -15.38 -8.72
C ARG A 116 -22.68 -14.18 -8.00
N ASN A 117 -21.73 -14.45 -7.11
CA ASN A 117 -21.04 -13.39 -6.35
C ASN A 117 -20.02 -12.67 -7.22
N ARG A 118 -19.32 -13.37 -8.12
CA ARG A 118 -18.39 -12.75 -9.07
C ARG A 118 -19.06 -11.75 -10.00
N ASN A 119 -20.30 -11.98 -10.41
CA ASN A 119 -21.07 -11.06 -11.26
C ASN A 119 -21.44 -9.75 -10.54
N ARG A 120 -21.45 -9.73 -9.21
CA ARG A 120 -21.67 -8.54 -8.38
C ARG A 120 -20.37 -7.97 -7.79
N CYS A 121 -19.22 -8.42 -8.28
CA CYS A 121 -17.92 -8.03 -7.76
C CYS A 121 -17.26 -6.94 -8.60
N ILE A 122 -16.65 -5.98 -7.92
CA ILE A 122 -15.60 -5.13 -8.45
C ILE A 122 -14.28 -5.62 -7.83
N LEU A 123 -13.40 -6.15 -8.68
CA LEU A 123 -12.11 -6.67 -8.28
C LEU A 123 -11.04 -5.59 -8.38
N GLU A 124 -10.39 -5.26 -7.28
CA GLU A 124 -9.39 -4.21 -7.22
C GLU A 124 -7.98 -4.77 -7.05
N PHE A 125 -7.06 -4.30 -7.89
CA PHE A 125 -5.64 -4.65 -7.85
C PHE A 125 -4.79 -3.46 -7.42
N PHE A 126 -4.05 -3.64 -6.31
CA PHE A 126 -3.03 -2.69 -5.88
C PHE A 126 -1.70 -2.92 -6.60
N HIS A 127 -1.45 -4.14 -7.02
CA HIS A 127 -0.27 -4.52 -7.80
C HIS A 127 -0.49 -5.90 -8.43
N VAL A 128 0.27 -6.17 -9.47
CA VAL A 128 0.32 -7.48 -10.13
C VAL A 128 1.64 -8.14 -9.74
N LEU A 129 1.58 -9.35 -9.18
CA LEU A 129 2.76 -10.05 -8.65
C LEU A 129 3.79 -10.37 -9.74
N ALA A 130 3.32 -10.83 -10.90
CA ALA A 130 4.18 -11.22 -12.02
C ALA A 130 5.38 -12.09 -11.58
N GLY A 131 6.53 -11.96 -12.25
CA GLY A 131 7.74 -12.71 -11.91
C GLY A 131 8.43 -12.31 -10.59
N HIS A 132 7.98 -11.26 -9.92
CA HIS A 132 8.61 -10.75 -8.70
C HIS A 132 8.43 -11.70 -7.50
N ALA A 133 7.26 -12.36 -7.42
CA ALA A 133 7.00 -13.35 -6.37
C ALA A 133 7.95 -14.55 -6.46
N LEU A 134 8.29 -14.98 -7.67
CA LEU A 134 9.25 -16.08 -7.91
C LEU A 134 10.67 -15.70 -7.46
N LYS A 135 11.11 -14.47 -7.74
CA LYS A 135 12.45 -14.00 -7.33
C LYS A 135 12.62 -13.97 -5.82
N LYS A 136 11.56 -13.60 -5.08
CA LYS A 136 11.62 -13.46 -3.61
C LYS A 136 11.45 -14.80 -2.87
N ARG A 137 10.54 -15.66 -3.30
CA ARG A 137 10.22 -16.96 -2.66
C ARG A 137 9.64 -17.92 -3.71
N PRO A 138 10.45 -18.70 -4.43
CA PRO A 138 9.98 -19.53 -5.54
C PRO A 138 8.89 -20.55 -5.15
N LEU A 139 9.01 -21.20 -3.99
CA LEU A 139 8.05 -22.22 -3.53
C LEU A 139 6.64 -21.65 -3.24
N VAL A 140 6.54 -20.40 -2.82
CA VAL A 140 5.25 -19.72 -2.52
C VAL A 140 4.81 -18.84 -3.69
N GLY A 141 5.75 -18.39 -4.50
CA GLY A 141 5.51 -17.49 -5.62
C GLY A 141 4.72 -18.13 -6.76
N LEU A 142 5.01 -19.40 -7.08
CA LEU A 142 4.30 -20.10 -8.16
C LEU A 142 2.80 -20.28 -7.86
N PRO A 143 2.37 -20.82 -6.72
CA PRO A 143 0.95 -20.87 -6.35
C PRO A 143 0.29 -19.49 -6.35
N ALA A 144 0.98 -18.45 -5.85
CA ALA A 144 0.45 -17.09 -5.81
C ALA A 144 0.18 -16.53 -7.22
N ILE A 145 1.07 -16.80 -8.18
CA ILE A 145 0.89 -16.40 -9.59
C ILE A 145 -0.29 -17.15 -10.22
N LEU A 146 -0.42 -18.45 -9.97
CA LEU A 146 -1.54 -19.24 -10.50
C LEU A 146 -2.89 -18.71 -9.96
N ILE A 147 -2.95 -18.38 -8.67
CA ILE A 147 -4.12 -17.76 -8.05
C ILE A 147 -4.42 -16.40 -8.67
N GLU A 148 -3.40 -15.58 -8.93
CA GLU A 148 -3.56 -14.28 -9.59
C GLU A 148 -4.13 -14.43 -10.99
N LEU A 149 -3.58 -15.32 -11.81
CA LEU A 149 -4.05 -15.56 -13.18
C LEU A 149 -5.47 -16.10 -13.21
N TYR A 150 -5.78 -17.06 -12.33
CA TYR A 150 -7.14 -17.58 -12.16
C TYR A 150 -8.12 -16.47 -11.78
N THR A 151 -7.75 -15.62 -10.82
CA THR A 151 -8.60 -14.53 -10.34
C THR A 151 -8.81 -13.49 -11.45
N LEU A 152 -7.76 -13.06 -12.13
CA LEU A 152 -7.85 -12.16 -13.29
C LEU A 152 -8.79 -12.70 -14.38
N GLY A 153 -8.70 -13.99 -14.70
CA GLY A 153 -9.57 -14.65 -15.67
C GLY A 153 -11.03 -14.75 -15.25
N SER A 154 -11.28 -14.84 -13.94
CA SER A 154 -12.60 -15.21 -13.39
C SER A 154 -13.55 -14.04 -13.16
N TYR A 155 -13.09 -12.81 -13.12
CA TYR A 155 -13.90 -11.62 -12.82
C TYR A 155 -14.02 -10.73 -14.07
N SER A 156 -15.15 -10.02 -14.20
CA SER A 156 -15.45 -9.20 -15.38
C SER A 156 -15.12 -7.73 -15.20
N ARG A 157 -15.30 -7.18 -13.98
CA ARG A 157 -15.07 -5.78 -13.64
C ARG A 157 -13.84 -5.66 -12.75
N LEU A 158 -12.81 -4.97 -13.24
CA LEU A 158 -11.54 -4.82 -12.55
C LEU A 158 -11.17 -3.33 -12.42
N ILE A 159 -10.57 -3.00 -11.29
CA ILE A 159 -9.98 -1.69 -11.03
C ILE A 159 -8.47 -1.87 -10.85
N GLY A 160 -7.69 -1.07 -11.57
CA GLY A 160 -6.28 -0.85 -11.30
C GLY A 160 -6.08 0.52 -10.63
N ILE A 161 -5.22 0.59 -9.63
CA ILE A 161 -4.97 1.83 -8.89
C ILE A 161 -3.96 2.76 -9.58
N SER A 162 -3.30 2.29 -10.63
CA SER A 162 -2.36 3.08 -11.43
C SER A 162 -2.35 2.63 -12.89
N PRO A 163 -1.88 3.50 -13.82
CA PRO A 163 -1.71 3.15 -15.22
C PRO A 163 -0.82 1.92 -15.42
N SER A 164 0.29 1.80 -14.68
CA SER A 164 1.19 0.65 -14.74
C SER A 164 0.50 -0.64 -14.33
N VAL A 165 -0.29 -0.63 -13.24
CA VAL A 165 -1.07 -1.80 -12.80
C VAL A 165 -2.10 -2.17 -13.87
N LEU A 166 -2.84 -1.19 -14.39
CA LEU A 166 -3.86 -1.43 -15.39
C LEU A 166 -3.27 -1.99 -16.69
N ASN A 167 -2.13 -1.46 -17.13
CA ASN A 167 -1.41 -1.97 -18.30
C ASN A 167 -0.90 -3.41 -18.09
N GLN A 168 -0.45 -3.75 -16.89
CA GLN A 168 -0.07 -5.12 -16.57
C GLN A 168 -1.26 -6.09 -16.60
N ILE A 169 -2.44 -5.64 -16.16
CA ILE A 169 -3.68 -6.42 -16.24
C ILE A 169 -4.08 -6.61 -17.71
N ARG A 170 -4.10 -5.54 -18.52
CA ARG A 170 -4.45 -5.60 -19.97
C ARG A 170 -3.60 -6.60 -20.75
N LYS A 171 -2.32 -6.74 -20.40
CA LYS A 171 -1.42 -7.72 -21.03
C LYS A 171 -1.75 -9.19 -20.71
N ARG A 172 -2.59 -9.44 -19.70
CA ARG A 172 -2.91 -10.79 -19.20
C ARG A 172 -4.33 -11.24 -19.49
N VAL A 173 -5.24 -10.29 -19.67
CA VAL A 173 -6.66 -10.59 -19.89
C VAL A 173 -7.24 -9.67 -20.96
N SER A 174 -8.20 -10.20 -21.73
CA SER A 174 -8.97 -9.47 -22.73
C SER A 174 -10.47 -9.55 -22.42
N GLY A 175 -11.26 -8.65 -23.01
CA GLY A 175 -12.73 -8.64 -22.87
C GLY A 175 -13.23 -8.34 -21.45
N LYS A 176 -12.46 -7.61 -20.65
CA LYS A 176 -12.81 -7.20 -19.29
C LYS A 176 -13.14 -5.72 -19.25
N ASP A 177 -14.04 -5.35 -18.33
CA ASP A 177 -14.29 -3.95 -17.97
C ASP A 177 -13.18 -3.50 -17.01
N LEU A 178 -12.24 -2.68 -17.54
CA LEU A 178 -11.03 -2.25 -16.85
C LEU A 178 -11.08 -0.76 -16.57
N ASN A 179 -11.12 -0.39 -15.31
CA ASN A 179 -11.22 0.99 -14.86
C ASN A 179 -9.97 1.41 -14.08
N LEU A 180 -9.54 2.64 -14.30
CA LEU A 180 -8.46 3.28 -13.55
C LEU A 180 -9.06 4.14 -12.44
N VAL A 181 -8.76 3.79 -11.18
CA VAL A 181 -9.16 4.59 -10.02
C VAL A 181 -7.95 4.88 -9.16
N TYR A 182 -7.42 6.07 -9.30
CA TYR A 182 -6.23 6.50 -8.56
C TYR A 182 -6.44 6.47 -7.04
N THR A 183 -5.34 6.28 -6.33
CA THR A 183 -5.31 6.54 -4.89
C THR A 183 -5.00 8.02 -4.66
N GLY A 184 -5.88 8.71 -3.98
CA GLY A 184 -5.68 10.10 -3.57
C GLY A 184 -4.90 10.21 -2.25
N VAL A 185 -4.62 11.42 -1.86
CA VAL A 185 -4.08 11.81 -0.55
C VAL A 185 -5.07 12.68 0.20
N SER A 186 -4.95 12.75 1.53
CA SER A 186 -5.82 13.59 2.34
C SER A 186 -5.49 15.08 2.15
N GLN A 187 -6.46 15.96 2.38
CA GLN A 187 -6.25 17.41 2.34
C GLN A 187 -5.14 17.85 3.29
N SER A 188 -5.05 17.22 4.46
CA SER A 188 -4.00 17.50 5.45
C SER A 188 -2.56 17.30 4.93
N SER A 189 -2.38 16.56 3.84
CA SER A 189 -1.06 16.41 3.19
C SER A 189 -0.59 17.69 2.49
N PHE A 190 -1.50 18.59 2.13
CA PHE A 190 -1.20 19.89 1.52
C PHE A 190 -0.98 20.99 2.55
N ASP A 191 -1.48 20.82 3.76
CA ASP A 191 -1.43 21.83 4.83
C ASP A 191 -0.15 21.72 5.67
N VAL A 192 0.89 21.10 5.11
CA VAL A 192 2.15 20.87 5.79
C VAL A 192 3.03 22.10 5.69
N ALA A 193 3.10 22.87 6.76
CA ALA A 193 3.96 24.04 6.87
C ALA A 193 5.11 23.77 7.84
N GLY A 194 6.31 24.29 7.52
CA GLY A 194 7.45 24.26 8.41
C GLY A 194 8.76 24.57 7.69
N PRO A 195 9.78 25.01 8.42
CA PRO A 195 11.09 25.26 7.83
C PRO A 195 11.72 23.95 7.35
N THR A 196 12.35 23.99 6.21
CA THR A 196 13.17 22.88 5.72
C THR A 196 14.38 22.70 6.64
N LYS A 197 14.66 21.46 7.01
CA LYS A 197 15.77 21.06 7.89
C LYS A 197 16.76 20.20 7.09
N ASP A 198 17.97 20.06 7.58
CA ASP A 198 19.07 19.36 6.90
C ASP A 198 18.94 17.83 7.02
N TYR A 199 17.84 17.23 6.48
CA TYR A 199 17.73 15.79 6.39
C TYR A 199 17.05 15.31 5.11
N ILE A 200 17.47 14.12 4.68
CA ILE A 200 16.83 13.30 3.65
C ILE A 200 15.85 12.36 4.35
N LEU A 201 14.63 12.20 3.82
CA LEU A 201 13.61 11.36 4.40
C LEU A 201 13.41 10.08 3.59
N TYR A 202 13.34 8.96 4.27
CA TYR A 202 12.62 7.78 3.81
C TYR A 202 11.38 7.59 4.71
N PHE A 203 10.22 7.39 4.11
CA PHE A 203 8.99 7.05 4.85
C PHE A 203 8.29 5.88 4.19
N GLY A 204 8.07 4.81 4.95
CA GLY A 204 7.41 3.60 4.50
C GLY A 204 7.77 2.39 5.35
N ARG A 205 7.33 1.21 4.93
CA ARG A 205 7.70 -0.02 5.65
C ARG A 205 9.23 -0.23 5.59
N LEU A 206 9.84 -0.45 6.75
CA LEU A 206 11.28 -0.71 6.88
C LEU A 206 11.60 -2.16 6.42
N ASP A 207 11.50 -2.39 5.11
CA ASP A 207 11.85 -3.65 4.44
C ASP A 207 13.12 -3.41 3.63
N THR A 208 14.25 -3.83 4.16
CA THR A 208 15.59 -3.56 3.64
C THR A 208 15.70 -3.85 2.14
N TYR A 209 15.25 -5.02 1.69
CA TYR A 209 15.34 -5.43 0.29
C TYR A 209 14.25 -4.82 -0.58
N THR A 210 12.96 -5.03 -0.23
CA THR A 210 11.86 -4.61 -1.11
C THR A 210 11.81 -3.10 -1.32
N LYS A 211 12.17 -2.35 -0.28
CA LYS A 211 12.18 -0.88 -0.29
C LYS A 211 13.55 -0.27 -0.63
N GLY A 212 14.57 -1.11 -0.86
CA GLY A 212 15.89 -0.67 -1.29
C GLY A 212 16.64 0.15 -0.24
N LEU A 213 16.38 -0.10 1.06
CA LEU A 213 17.04 0.65 2.13
C LEU A 213 18.53 0.34 2.22
N ASP A 214 18.95 -0.85 1.78
CA ASP A 214 20.34 -1.21 1.57
C ASP A 214 21.02 -0.31 0.54
N LEU A 215 20.34 0.02 -0.55
CA LEU A 215 20.84 0.94 -1.58
C LEU A 215 20.89 2.37 -1.05
N LEU A 216 19.85 2.79 -0.31
CA LEU A 216 19.79 4.13 0.28
C LEU A 216 20.92 4.38 1.25
N LEU A 217 21.20 3.46 2.16
CA LEU A 217 22.31 3.58 3.13
C LEU A 217 23.66 3.64 2.42
N LYS A 218 23.89 2.81 1.40
CA LYS A 218 25.10 2.84 0.58
C LYS A 218 25.24 4.16 -0.19
N ALA A 219 24.17 4.68 -0.77
CA ALA A 219 24.20 5.97 -1.45
C ALA A 219 24.46 7.12 -0.45
N PHE A 220 23.81 7.08 0.71
CA PHE A 220 23.97 8.08 1.75
C PHE A 220 25.40 8.11 2.33
N SER A 221 26.06 6.95 2.44
CA SER A 221 27.45 6.92 2.92
C SER A 221 28.41 7.68 2.00
N ARG A 222 28.13 7.72 0.69
CA ARG A 222 28.98 8.40 -0.32
C ARG A 222 28.93 9.93 -0.23
N ILE A 223 27.79 10.49 0.21
CA ILE A 223 27.63 11.95 0.33
C ILE A 223 28.15 12.51 1.67
N GLY A 224 28.66 11.65 2.53
CA GLY A 224 29.05 12.01 3.90
C GLY A 224 30.16 13.03 3.99
N THR A 225 31.12 12.99 3.07
CA THR A 225 32.25 13.91 3.01
C THR A 225 31.86 15.28 2.46
N THR A 226 30.95 15.33 1.51
CA THR A 226 30.52 16.57 0.85
C THR A 226 29.40 17.29 1.61
N HIS A 227 28.57 16.54 2.35
CA HIS A 227 27.42 17.08 3.09
C HIS A 227 27.38 16.54 4.54
N PRO A 228 28.36 16.89 5.40
CA PRO A 228 28.50 16.27 6.72
C PRO A 228 27.36 16.62 7.70
N LYS A 229 26.64 17.71 7.48
CA LYS A 229 25.51 18.14 8.33
C LYS A 229 24.20 17.44 8.00
N VAL A 230 24.07 16.89 6.79
CA VAL A 230 22.83 16.24 6.36
C VAL A 230 22.66 14.91 7.07
N ARG A 231 21.48 14.68 7.61
CA ARG A 231 21.06 13.42 8.26
C ARG A 231 20.16 12.61 7.32
N LEU A 232 20.03 11.32 7.58
CA LEU A 232 19.06 10.44 6.95
C LEU A 232 18.08 9.97 8.01
N ILE A 233 16.79 10.22 7.80
CA ILE A 233 15.72 9.76 8.67
C ILE A 233 14.96 8.63 7.97
N LEU A 234 14.89 7.47 8.63
CA LEU A 234 14.12 6.30 8.21
C LEU A 234 12.91 6.15 9.13
N ALA A 235 11.71 6.46 8.64
CA ALA A 235 10.49 6.38 9.44
C ALA A 235 9.49 5.38 8.85
N GLY A 236 8.78 4.66 9.72
CA GLY A 236 7.72 3.73 9.38
C GLY A 236 7.83 2.37 10.07
N ARG A 237 6.86 1.50 9.80
CA ARG A 237 6.77 0.20 10.47
C ARG A 237 7.86 -0.76 10.01
N GLY A 238 8.52 -1.43 10.96
CA GLY A 238 9.49 -2.49 10.75
C GLY A 238 9.45 -3.50 11.90
N THR A 239 9.90 -4.72 11.64
CA THR A 239 10.15 -5.68 12.72
C THR A 239 11.49 -5.36 13.41
N GLU A 240 11.65 -5.72 14.67
CA GLU A 240 12.91 -5.54 15.40
C GLU A 240 14.11 -6.10 14.61
N LYS A 241 13.95 -7.27 14.01
CA LYS A 241 14.96 -7.87 13.14
C LYS A 241 15.40 -6.93 12.02
N ARG A 242 14.44 -6.33 11.31
CA ARG A 242 14.73 -5.42 10.18
C ARG A 242 15.35 -4.11 10.62
N ILE A 243 14.90 -3.58 11.76
CA ILE A 243 15.51 -2.40 12.38
C ILE A 243 16.97 -2.71 12.73
N GLY A 244 17.23 -3.86 13.36
CA GLY A 244 18.59 -4.31 13.67
C GLY A 244 19.48 -4.50 12.43
N GLU A 245 18.93 -5.05 11.34
CA GLU A 245 19.63 -5.15 10.05
C GLU A 245 20.06 -3.78 9.51
N LEU A 246 19.18 -2.78 9.61
CA LEU A 246 19.49 -1.40 9.17
C LEU A 246 20.52 -0.71 10.07
N GLN A 247 20.44 -0.93 11.37
CA GLN A 247 21.43 -0.42 12.34
C GLN A 247 22.83 -1.02 12.09
N THR A 248 22.89 -2.34 11.92
CA THR A 248 24.13 -3.04 11.58
C THR A 248 24.74 -2.49 10.29
N LEU A 249 23.96 -2.40 9.23
CA LEU A 249 24.45 -1.87 7.96
C LEU A 249 24.91 -0.40 8.06
N SER A 250 24.20 0.43 8.84
CA SER A 250 24.62 1.82 9.09
C SER A 250 25.97 1.90 9.79
N SER A 251 26.22 0.99 10.75
CA SER A 251 27.49 0.91 11.47
C SER A 251 28.63 0.40 10.57
N GLU A 252 28.36 -0.63 9.74
CA GLU A 252 29.33 -1.14 8.75
C GLU A 252 29.76 -0.09 7.73
N LEU A 253 28.84 0.83 7.39
CA LEU A 253 29.08 1.95 6.47
C LEU A 253 29.68 3.20 7.17
N GLY A 254 29.84 3.19 8.48
CA GLY A 254 30.37 4.32 9.26
C GLY A 254 29.46 5.56 9.27
N ILE A 255 28.15 5.37 9.18
CA ILE A 255 27.16 6.47 9.09
C ILE A 255 26.12 6.46 10.23
N GLN A 256 26.29 5.59 11.23
CA GLN A 256 25.33 5.38 12.33
C GLN A 256 24.96 6.69 13.05
N ASP A 257 25.90 7.62 13.21
CA ASP A 257 25.66 8.90 13.91
C ASP A 257 24.82 9.90 13.09
N ARG A 258 24.63 9.61 11.80
CA ARG A 258 23.86 10.46 10.88
C ARG A 258 22.58 9.79 10.36
N VAL A 259 22.34 8.55 10.74
CA VAL A 259 21.12 7.80 10.38
C VAL A 259 20.24 7.67 11.62
N GLU A 260 19.01 8.12 11.51
CA GLU A 260 18.00 8.02 12.55
C GLU A 260 16.86 7.11 12.11
N ILE A 261 16.54 6.10 12.92
CA ILE A 261 15.47 5.13 12.63
C ILE A 261 14.37 5.34 13.66
N LEU A 262 13.26 5.98 13.24
CA LEU A 262 12.17 6.39 14.14
C LEU A 262 11.12 5.29 14.37
N GLY A 263 11.08 4.25 13.53
CA GLY A 263 9.96 3.31 13.62
C GLY A 263 8.60 3.92 13.21
N PRO A 264 7.48 3.37 13.74
CA PRO A 264 6.15 3.92 13.50
C PRO A 264 6.02 5.32 14.11
N VAL A 265 5.40 6.23 13.36
CA VAL A 265 5.14 7.62 13.77
C VAL A 265 3.65 7.93 13.64
N SER A 266 3.17 8.91 14.40
CA SER A 266 1.81 9.45 14.31
C SER A 266 1.61 10.22 12.99
N GLU A 267 0.37 10.50 12.62
CA GLU A 267 0.06 11.28 11.42
C GLU A 267 0.63 12.71 11.51
N GLN A 268 0.60 13.31 12.69
CA GLN A 268 1.17 14.63 12.93
C GLN A 268 2.71 14.65 12.76
N GLU A 269 3.40 13.66 13.31
CA GLU A 269 4.85 13.49 13.13
C GLU A 269 5.20 13.23 11.66
N LYS A 270 4.41 12.41 10.98
CA LYS A 270 4.57 12.16 9.54
C LYS A 270 4.50 13.47 8.75
N GLN A 271 3.51 14.32 9.02
CA GLN A 271 3.38 15.61 8.37
C GLN A 271 4.60 16.51 8.65
N MET A 272 5.05 16.59 9.89
CA MET A 272 6.26 17.33 10.25
C MET A 272 7.51 16.79 9.53
N LEU A 273 7.64 15.47 9.41
CA LEU A 273 8.75 14.84 8.70
C LEU A 273 8.71 15.14 7.20
N PHE A 274 7.54 15.13 6.59
CA PHE A 274 7.42 15.44 5.17
C PHE A 274 7.72 16.91 4.89
N GLY A 275 7.15 17.83 5.66
CA GLY A 275 7.36 19.27 5.49
C GLY A 275 8.80 19.73 5.80
N GLY A 276 9.45 19.08 6.76
CA GLY A 276 10.82 19.44 7.16
C GLY A 276 11.92 18.84 6.26
N ALA A 277 11.64 17.83 5.44
CA ALA A 277 12.65 17.17 4.64
C ALA A 277 13.23 18.08 3.53
N LEU A 278 14.50 17.89 3.19
CA LEU A 278 15.08 18.43 1.95
C LEU A 278 14.38 17.83 0.75
N PHE A 279 14.33 16.52 0.72
CA PHE A 279 13.61 15.68 -0.25
C PHE A 279 13.41 14.29 0.33
N LYS A 280 12.62 13.47 -0.36
CA LYS A 280 12.39 12.07 0.02
C LYS A 280 13.05 11.11 -0.94
N CYS A 281 13.60 10.00 -0.43
CA CYS A 281 14.09 8.88 -1.22
C CYS A 281 13.14 7.69 -1.18
N MET A 282 12.89 7.10 -2.34
CA MET A 282 12.11 5.88 -2.53
C MET A 282 12.83 4.91 -3.48
N PRO A 283 13.96 4.29 -3.07
CA PRO A 283 14.77 3.42 -3.93
C PRO A 283 14.18 2.01 -4.04
N SER A 284 12.87 1.91 -4.05
CA SER A 284 12.14 0.64 -4.01
C SER A 284 12.47 -0.24 -5.21
N ARG A 285 12.65 -1.55 -4.97
CA ARG A 285 12.71 -2.59 -6.02
C ARG A 285 11.32 -2.96 -6.51
N TYR A 286 10.31 -2.68 -5.69
CA TYR A 286 8.93 -2.98 -6.02
C TYR A 286 7.97 -2.00 -5.32
N GLU A 287 7.02 -1.44 -6.10
CA GLU A 287 5.98 -0.55 -5.63
C GLU A 287 4.71 -0.69 -6.48
N GLY A 288 3.55 -0.65 -5.85
CA GLY A 288 2.26 -0.70 -6.56
C GLY A 288 1.80 0.66 -7.08
N TRP A 289 1.93 1.69 -6.22
CA TRP A 289 1.52 3.05 -6.56
C TRP A 289 2.50 4.12 -6.03
N GLY A 290 3.15 3.86 -4.90
CA GLY A 290 4.00 4.88 -4.28
C GLY A 290 3.22 6.03 -3.67
N ILE A 291 2.15 5.75 -2.92
CA ILE A 291 1.31 6.78 -2.26
C ILE A 291 2.16 7.79 -1.48
N ALA A 292 3.22 7.32 -0.83
CA ALA A 292 4.13 8.18 -0.08
C ALA A 292 4.94 9.16 -0.97
N ALA A 293 5.06 8.91 -2.29
CA ALA A 293 5.62 9.91 -3.21
C ALA A 293 4.61 11.04 -3.45
N ILE A 294 3.33 10.69 -3.62
CA ILE A 294 2.27 11.68 -3.84
C ILE A 294 2.04 12.52 -2.59
N GLU A 295 2.04 11.91 -1.41
CA GLU A 295 1.97 12.61 -0.12
C GLU A 295 3.13 13.60 0.05
N THR A 296 4.33 13.21 -0.39
CA THR A 296 5.51 14.09 -0.35
C THR A 296 5.37 15.25 -1.31
N GLY A 297 4.87 15.00 -2.52
CA GLY A 297 4.56 16.04 -3.51
C GLY A 297 3.49 17.01 -3.00
N ALA A 298 2.45 16.52 -2.34
CA ALA A 298 1.42 17.34 -1.68
C ALA A 298 2.02 18.24 -0.59
N ALA A 299 3.02 17.77 0.14
CA ALA A 299 3.79 18.57 1.10
C ALA A 299 4.81 19.52 0.46
N GLY A 300 4.80 19.70 -0.88
CA GLY A 300 5.68 20.59 -1.60
C GLY A 300 7.14 20.12 -1.68
N LYS A 301 7.42 18.82 -1.47
CA LYS A 301 8.78 18.27 -1.48
C LYS A 301 9.00 17.33 -2.66
N ALA A 302 10.22 17.38 -3.21
CA ALA A 302 10.63 16.49 -4.30
C ALA A 302 10.87 15.06 -3.81
N VAL A 303 10.76 14.11 -4.74
CA VAL A 303 11.03 12.69 -4.49
C VAL A 303 12.10 12.18 -5.45
N ILE A 304 13.11 11.50 -4.93
CA ILE A 304 14.01 10.66 -5.73
C ILE A 304 13.52 9.22 -5.62
N GLY A 305 13.06 8.66 -6.73
CA GLY A 305 12.50 7.30 -6.78
C GLY A 305 13.11 6.47 -7.90
N THR A 306 13.06 5.15 -7.77
CA THR A 306 13.49 4.24 -8.82
C THR A 306 12.49 4.19 -9.98
N ARG A 307 12.99 4.03 -11.20
CA ARG A 307 12.20 3.91 -12.43
C ARG A 307 11.55 2.52 -12.54
N ILE A 308 10.57 2.28 -11.68
CA ILE A 308 9.80 1.02 -11.63
C ILE A 308 8.29 1.29 -11.76
N PRO A 309 7.47 0.29 -12.14
CA PRO A 309 6.02 0.42 -12.12
C PRO A 309 5.52 0.94 -10.77
N GLY A 310 4.51 1.82 -10.80
CA GLY A 310 4.00 2.51 -9.62
C GLY A 310 4.73 3.82 -9.32
N LEU A 311 6.06 3.85 -9.24
CA LEU A 311 6.79 5.10 -9.04
C LEU A 311 6.84 5.98 -10.30
N VAL A 312 6.92 5.39 -11.49
CA VAL A 312 6.79 6.13 -12.76
C VAL A 312 5.41 6.76 -12.95
N ASP A 313 4.39 6.23 -12.30
CA ASP A 313 3.04 6.79 -12.30
C ASP A 313 2.87 7.90 -11.27
N ALA A 314 3.64 7.84 -10.15
CA ALA A 314 3.53 8.76 -9.03
C ALA A 314 4.51 9.96 -9.12
N ILE A 315 5.62 9.81 -9.83
CA ILE A 315 6.68 10.82 -9.95
C ILE A 315 6.80 11.26 -11.42
N ARG A 316 6.59 12.54 -11.68
CA ARG A 316 6.91 13.15 -12.97
C ARG A 316 8.38 13.55 -12.95
N HIS A 317 9.19 12.83 -13.74
CA HIS A 317 10.63 13.06 -13.83
C HIS A 317 10.95 14.50 -14.19
N GLU A 318 11.87 15.12 -13.43
CA GLU A 318 12.30 16.53 -13.55
C GLU A 318 11.21 17.60 -13.25
N GLN A 319 10.00 17.17 -12.84
CA GLN A 319 8.92 18.09 -12.46
C GLN A 319 8.56 17.97 -10.99
N THR A 320 8.22 16.75 -10.52
CA THR A 320 7.86 16.50 -9.12
C THR A 320 8.95 15.71 -8.36
N GLY A 321 10.01 15.32 -9.05
CA GLY A 321 11.12 14.56 -8.51
C GLY A 321 12.01 13.98 -9.59
N LEU A 322 12.92 13.10 -9.20
CA LEU A 322 13.84 12.42 -10.10
C LEU A 322 13.55 10.90 -10.10
N LEU A 323 13.53 10.33 -11.29
CA LEU A 323 13.48 8.88 -11.48
C LEU A 323 14.88 8.39 -11.87
N ILE A 324 15.43 7.51 -11.05
CA ILE A 324 16.75 6.89 -11.23
C ILE A 324 16.61 5.42 -11.61
N ASP A 325 17.63 4.82 -12.19
CA ASP A 325 17.59 3.41 -12.55
C ASP A 325 17.59 2.52 -11.30
N PRO A 326 16.83 1.40 -11.33
CA PRO A 326 16.85 0.43 -10.24
C PRO A 326 18.26 -0.12 -10.00
N GLU A 327 18.55 -0.47 -8.73
CA GLU A 327 19.84 -1.00 -8.26
C GLU A 327 21.01 -0.01 -8.37
N SER A 328 20.79 1.23 -8.80
CA SER A 328 21.84 2.28 -8.80
C SER A 328 22.06 2.85 -7.40
N VAL A 329 23.33 3.04 -7.05
CA VAL A 329 23.80 3.78 -5.86
C VAL A 329 24.66 4.99 -6.29
N ALA A 330 24.64 5.32 -7.56
CA ALA A 330 25.36 6.47 -8.12
C ALA A 330 24.61 7.76 -7.82
#